data_6f124c6c36631aedfe234e5475a32a11
#
_entry.id   6f124c6c36631aedfe234e5475a32a11
#
_cell.length_a   1.000
_cell.length_b   1.000
_cell.length_c   1.000
_cell.angle_alpha   90.00
_cell.angle_beta   90.00
_cell.angle_gamma   90.00
#
_symmetry.space_group_name_H-M   'P 1'
#
loop_
_entity.id
_entity.type
_entity.pdbx_description
1 polymer ?
#
loop_
_entity_poly.entity_id
_entity_poly.type
_entity_poly.pdbx_seq_one_letter_code
_entity_poly.pdbx_strand_id
1 'polypeptide(L)'
;MINKNDLIDYFISGIKHKNNLKIGVEHEKFVLDKNSFLPRNYDEKYGIRDILERLSSTGWTPSYDDNQKTIVALVKGKELITLEPGGQIELSGAPLDNIHETCEETTQHLRELKKLGEEFNFILLGMGVEPNLTLDEFPWMPKQRYKIMEEYMKRVGTQGQHMMKRTCTNQVNIDYSS
;
A
#
# COMPACT_ATOMS: atom_id res chain seq x y z
N MET A 1 11.46 23.00 19.22
CA MET A 1 12.37 22.60 18.11
C MET A 1 12.89 21.20 18.46
N ILE A 2 12.71 20.22 17.59
CA ILE A 2 13.20 18.85 17.83
C ILE A 2 14.72 18.87 17.91
N ASN A 3 15.31 18.28 18.93
CA ASN A 3 16.74 18.17 19.15
C ASN A 3 17.21 16.70 19.03
N LYS A 4 18.52 16.47 19.10
CA LYS A 4 19.09 15.13 18.96
C LYS A 4 18.61 14.14 20.03
N ASN A 5 18.39 14.59 21.27
CA ASN A 5 17.93 13.71 22.32
C ASN A 5 16.49 13.28 22.12
N ASP A 6 15.62 14.18 21.63
CA ASP A 6 14.23 13.83 21.28
C ASP A 6 14.18 12.70 20.25
N LEU A 7 15.11 12.69 19.26
CA LEU A 7 15.21 11.63 18.27
C LEU A 7 15.72 10.32 18.88
N ILE A 8 16.72 10.39 19.77
CA ILE A 8 17.24 9.21 20.49
C ILE A 8 16.16 8.60 21.37
N ASP A 9 15.46 9.43 22.13
CA ASP A 9 14.38 8.99 23.02
C ASP A 9 13.22 8.34 22.25
N TYR A 10 12.92 8.85 21.04
CA TYR A 10 11.94 8.24 20.15
C TYR A 10 12.34 6.79 19.77
N PHE A 11 13.58 6.56 19.36
CA PHE A 11 14.07 5.20 19.07
C PHE A 11 14.11 4.32 20.32
N ILE A 12 14.55 4.85 21.46
CA ILE A 12 14.57 4.13 22.74
C ILE A 12 13.16 3.69 23.14
N SER A 13 12.16 4.55 22.94
CA SER A 13 10.76 4.23 23.24
C SER A 13 10.19 3.06 22.41
N GLY A 14 10.81 2.76 21.26
CA GLY A 14 10.46 1.63 20.41
C GLY A 14 11.05 0.28 20.88
N ILE A 15 11.98 0.29 21.82
CA ILE A 15 12.60 -0.94 22.36
C ILE A 15 11.54 -1.78 23.08
N LYS A 16 11.45 -3.06 22.71
CA LYS A 16 10.50 -4.00 23.31
C LYS A 16 11.21 -5.12 24.07
N HIS A 17 10.52 -5.67 25.04
CA HIS A 17 11.02 -6.88 25.71
C HIS A 17 11.10 -8.03 24.72
N LYS A 18 12.16 -8.87 24.81
CA LYS A 18 12.42 -9.97 23.86
C LYS A 18 11.25 -10.92 23.63
N ASN A 19 10.39 -11.10 24.63
CA ASN A 19 9.21 -11.96 24.53
C ASN A 19 8.00 -11.30 23.84
N ASN A 20 8.12 -10.01 23.49
CA ASN A 20 7.02 -9.21 22.91
C ASN A 20 7.36 -8.69 21.51
N LEU A 21 8.40 -9.25 20.89
CA LEU A 21 8.79 -8.88 19.53
C LEU A 21 7.74 -9.37 18.52
N LYS A 22 7.43 -8.52 17.55
CA LYS A 22 6.45 -8.79 16.49
C LYS A 22 7.10 -8.67 15.12
N ILE A 23 6.42 -9.24 14.14
CA ILE A 23 6.74 -9.12 12.72
C ILE A 23 5.53 -8.49 12.04
N GLY A 24 5.74 -7.46 11.24
CA GLY A 24 4.75 -6.92 10.31
C GLY A 24 5.26 -7.05 8.88
N VAL A 25 4.37 -7.25 7.93
CA VAL A 25 4.73 -7.33 6.51
C VAL A 25 3.96 -6.32 5.69
N GLU A 26 4.56 -5.86 4.61
CA GLU A 26 3.91 -5.04 3.60
C GLU A 26 3.97 -5.78 2.26
N HIS A 27 2.85 -5.80 1.56
CA HIS A 27 2.73 -6.43 0.25
C HIS A 27 2.03 -5.50 -0.72
N GLU A 28 2.75 -5.03 -1.71
CA GLU A 28 2.21 -4.23 -2.80
C GLU A 28 1.86 -5.09 -4.02
N LYS A 29 0.82 -4.72 -4.73
CA LYS A 29 0.40 -5.34 -5.98
C LYS A 29 -0.11 -4.29 -6.95
N PHE A 30 0.31 -4.36 -8.21
CA PHE A 30 -0.35 -3.65 -9.30
C PHE A 30 -1.75 -4.21 -9.50
N VAL A 31 -2.70 -3.33 -9.77
CA VAL A 31 -4.08 -3.68 -10.14
C VAL A 31 -4.24 -3.36 -11.61
N LEU A 32 -4.29 -4.39 -12.44
CA LEU A 32 -4.33 -4.26 -13.89
C LEU A 32 -5.67 -4.77 -14.44
N ASP A 33 -6.20 -4.11 -15.45
CA ASP A 33 -7.32 -4.66 -16.21
C ASP A 33 -6.95 -6.01 -16.81
N LYS A 34 -7.83 -6.99 -16.67
CA LYS A 34 -7.55 -8.38 -17.08
C LYS A 34 -7.36 -8.55 -18.59
N ASN A 35 -7.92 -7.67 -19.41
CA ASN A 35 -7.89 -7.78 -20.87
C ASN A 35 -6.77 -6.94 -21.49
N SER A 36 -6.65 -5.67 -21.04
CA SER A 36 -5.67 -4.72 -21.58
C SER A 36 -4.32 -4.76 -20.88
N PHE A 37 -4.28 -5.29 -19.66
CA PHE A 37 -3.13 -5.23 -18.75
C PHE A 37 -2.70 -3.81 -18.35
N LEU A 38 -3.54 -2.81 -18.59
CA LEU A 38 -3.29 -1.43 -18.15
C LEU A 38 -3.67 -1.24 -16.69
N PRO A 39 -2.97 -0.37 -15.94
CA PRO A 39 -3.29 -0.05 -14.56
C PRO A 39 -4.68 0.57 -14.44
N ARG A 40 -5.40 0.21 -13.38
CA ARG A 40 -6.71 0.77 -13.08
C ARG A 40 -6.60 2.22 -12.59
N ASN A 41 -7.41 3.11 -13.18
CA ASN A 41 -7.57 4.47 -12.69
C ASN A 41 -8.37 4.51 -11.39
N TYR A 42 -8.26 5.60 -10.65
CA TYR A 42 -8.99 5.76 -9.39
C TYR A 42 -10.50 5.88 -9.62
N ASP A 43 -10.95 6.75 -10.55
CA ASP A 43 -12.34 7.12 -10.74
C ASP A 43 -13.07 6.39 -11.90
N GLU A 44 -12.41 5.48 -12.58
CA GLU A 44 -13.08 4.71 -13.65
C GLU A 44 -14.04 3.67 -13.06
N LYS A 45 -14.96 3.17 -13.87
CA LYS A 45 -15.85 2.06 -13.48
C LYS A 45 -15.01 0.82 -13.15
N TYR A 46 -15.25 0.23 -11.97
CA TYR A 46 -14.44 -0.85 -11.40
C TYR A 46 -12.98 -0.48 -11.19
N GLY A 47 -12.71 0.80 -10.99
CA GLY A 47 -11.41 1.36 -10.66
C GLY A 47 -11.04 1.17 -9.19
N ILE A 48 -9.96 1.83 -8.79
CA ILE A 48 -9.43 1.70 -7.43
C ILE A 48 -10.44 2.15 -6.36
N ARG A 49 -11.24 3.21 -6.62
CA ARG A 49 -12.30 3.64 -5.70
C ARG A 49 -13.33 2.53 -5.46
N ASP A 50 -13.86 1.94 -6.53
CA ASP A 50 -14.89 0.91 -6.43
C ASP A 50 -14.37 -0.32 -5.68
N ILE A 51 -13.08 -0.68 -5.87
CA ILE A 51 -12.41 -1.75 -5.15
C ILE A 51 -12.38 -1.45 -3.64
N LEU A 52 -11.97 -0.24 -3.25
CA LEU A 52 -11.91 0.17 -1.84
C LEU A 52 -13.32 0.23 -1.21
N GLU A 53 -14.30 0.78 -1.92
CA GLU A 53 -15.70 0.82 -1.47
C GLU A 53 -16.27 -0.59 -1.29
N ARG A 54 -15.95 -1.49 -2.19
CA ARG A 54 -16.41 -2.89 -2.11
C ARG A 54 -15.77 -3.62 -0.95
N LEU A 55 -14.47 -3.43 -0.69
CA LEU A 55 -13.78 -3.96 0.49
C LEU A 55 -14.35 -3.39 1.80
N SER A 56 -14.78 -2.13 1.82
CA SER A 56 -15.41 -1.53 3.01
C SER A 56 -16.67 -2.30 3.43
N SER A 57 -17.37 -2.93 2.50
CA SER A 57 -18.54 -3.77 2.82
C SER A 57 -18.20 -5.13 3.46
N THR A 58 -16.91 -5.48 3.56
CA THR A 58 -16.42 -6.75 4.13
C THR A 58 -15.73 -6.58 5.48
N GLY A 59 -16.00 -5.49 6.18
CA GLY A 59 -15.49 -5.24 7.53
C GLY A 59 -14.28 -4.30 7.60
N TRP A 60 -13.87 -3.71 6.47
CA TRP A 60 -12.87 -2.65 6.46
C TRP A 60 -13.52 -1.29 6.66
N THR A 61 -12.90 -0.42 7.46
CA THR A 61 -13.34 0.96 7.69
C THR A 61 -12.57 1.90 6.77
N PRO A 62 -13.24 2.70 5.93
CA PRO A 62 -12.56 3.63 5.03
C PRO A 62 -11.90 4.79 5.79
N SER A 63 -10.71 5.16 5.34
CA SER A 63 -9.99 6.37 5.73
C SER A 63 -9.91 7.30 4.52
N TYR A 64 -10.17 8.58 4.77
CA TYR A 64 -10.30 9.59 3.71
C TYR A 64 -9.12 10.55 3.73
N ASP A 65 -8.77 11.10 2.58
CA ASP A 65 -7.82 12.21 2.44
C ASP A 65 -8.38 13.51 3.08
N ASP A 66 -7.57 14.53 3.19
CA ASP A 66 -7.91 15.83 3.81
C ASP A 66 -9.20 16.46 3.27
N ASN A 67 -9.57 16.15 2.01
CA ASN A 67 -10.82 16.59 1.40
C ASN A 67 -12.08 15.88 1.94
N GLN A 68 -11.94 14.87 2.81
CA GLN A 68 -13.01 14.04 3.39
C GLN A 68 -13.92 13.32 2.37
N LYS A 69 -13.47 13.18 1.12
CA LYS A 69 -14.25 12.58 0.02
C LYS A 69 -13.54 11.44 -0.69
N THR A 70 -12.21 11.45 -0.66
CA THR A 70 -11.39 10.48 -1.37
C THR A 70 -10.94 9.38 -0.42
N ILE A 71 -11.37 8.15 -0.62
CA ILE A 71 -10.89 7.00 0.15
C ILE A 71 -9.43 6.75 -0.24
N VAL A 72 -8.53 6.79 0.72
CA VAL A 72 -7.09 6.61 0.47
C VAL A 72 -6.48 5.44 1.23
N ALA A 73 -7.24 4.87 2.16
CA ALA A 73 -6.86 3.67 2.89
C ALA A 73 -8.10 2.99 3.49
N LEU A 74 -7.93 1.74 3.91
CA LEU A 74 -8.91 1.00 4.69
C LEU A 74 -8.23 0.47 5.94
N VAL A 75 -8.96 0.41 7.05
CA VAL A 75 -8.46 -0.02 8.36
C VAL A 75 -9.28 -1.18 8.86
N LYS A 76 -8.62 -2.24 9.37
CA LYS A 76 -9.28 -3.38 10.03
C LYS A 76 -8.41 -3.84 11.20
N GLY A 77 -8.82 -3.46 12.41
CA GLY A 77 -7.98 -3.70 13.59
C GLY A 77 -6.64 -2.96 13.51
N LYS A 78 -5.55 -3.71 13.32
CA LYS A 78 -4.20 -3.16 13.13
C LYS A 78 -3.68 -3.27 11.68
N GLU A 79 -4.46 -3.88 10.81
CA GLU A 79 -4.18 -4.02 9.39
C GLU A 79 -4.61 -2.76 8.63
N LEU A 80 -3.87 -2.40 7.60
CA LEU A 80 -4.23 -1.33 6.67
C LEU A 80 -4.19 -1.87 5.23
N ILE A 81 -5.11 -1.40 4.42
CA ILE A 81 -4.95 -1.43 2.96
C ILE A 81 -4.69 0.01 2.54
N THR A 82 -3.56 0.26 1.88
CA THR A 82 -3.18 1.59 1.41
C THR A 82 -3.03 1.61 -0.10
N LEU A 83 -2.89 2.82 -0.66
CA LEU A 83 -2.63 3.03 -2.07
C LEU A 83 -1.27 3.65 -2.25
N GLU A 84 -0.53 3.11 -3.20
CA GLU A 84 0.69 3.68 -3.70
C GLU A 84 0.45 4.58 -4.93
N PRO A 85 1.40 5.47 -5.30
CA PRO A 85 1.16 6.53 -6.28
C PRO A 85 0.60 6.09 -7.63
N GLY A 86 0.98 4.92 -8.12
CA GLY A 86 0.54 4.37 -9.42
C GLY A 86 -0.71 3.48 -9.34
N GLY A 87 -1.39 3.44 -8.19
CA GLY A 87 -2.58 2.61 -7.99
C GLY A 87 -2.27 1.19 -7.50
N GLN A 88 -1.04 0.94 -7.06
CA GLN A 88 -0.72 -0.30 -6.38
C GLN A 88 -1.53 -0.37 -5.06
N ILE A 89 -2.13 -1.52 -4.80
CA ILE A 89 -2.78 -1.81 -3.53
C ILE A 89 -1.76 -2.48 -2.62
N GLU A 90 -1.60 -1.92 -1.43
CA GLU A 90 -0.70 -2.41 -0.40
C GLU A 90 -1.47 -2.98 0.78
N LEU A 91 -1.10 -4.16 1.24
CA LEU A 91 -1.39 -4.61 2.59
C LEU A 91 -0.26 -4.16 3.51
N SER A 92 -0.54 -3.27 4.44
CA SER A 92 0.31 -3.01 5.60
C SER A 92 -0.21 -3.87 6.76
N GLY A 93 0.40 -5.03 6.94
CA GLY A 93 -0.06 -6.07 7.86
C GLY A 93 0.06 -5.69 9.34
N ALA A 94 -0.67 -6.38 10.18
CA ALA A 94 -0.62 -6.20 11.63
C ALA A 94 0.74 -6.65 12.21
N PRO A 95 1.17 -6.11 13.36
CA PRO A 95 2.29 -6.65 14.11
C PRO A 95 1.91 -7.98 14.76
N LEU A 96 2.33 -9.09 14.16
CA LEU A 96 1.97 -10.47 14.51
C LEU A 96 3.09 -11.20 15.26
N ASP A 97 2.76 -12.32 15.91
CA ASP A 97 3.71 -13.06 16.76
C ASP A 97 4.64 -13.98 15.97
N ASN A 98 4.22 -14.44 14.81
CA ASN A 98 4.98 -15.43 14.05
C ASN A 98 4.61 -15.43 12.56
N ILE A 99 5.41 -16.11 11.76
CA ILE A 99 5.30 -16.21 10.31
C ILE A 99 4.01 -16.93 9.84
N HIS A 100 3.44 -17.80 10.65
CA HIS A 100 2.21 -18.51 10.27
C HIS A 100 1.01 -17.56 10.29
N GLU A 101 0.91 -16.69 11.29
CA GLU A 101 -0.10 -15.64 11.36
C GLU A 101 0.06 -14.66 10.20
N THR A 102 1.29 -14.26 9.89
CA THR A 102 1.61 -13.39 8.73
C THR A 102 1.20 -14.03 7.41
N CYS A 103 1.45 -15.33 7.25
CA CYS A 103 1.04 -16.08 6.06
C CYS A 103 -0.48 -16.16 5.94
N GLU A 104 -1.19 -16.36 7.05
CA GLU A 104 -2.66 -16.39 7.05
C GLU A 104 -3.25 -15.03 6.69
N GLU A 105 -2.78 -13.94 7.30
CA GLU A 105 -3.19 -12.56 7.00
C GLU A 105 -3.00 -12.25 5.50
N THR A 106 -1.80 -12.47 4.97
CA THR A 106 -1.48 -12.24 3.56
C THR A 106 -2.36 -13.10 2.63
N THR A 107 -2.55 -14.36 2.98
CA THR A 107 -3.37 -15.28 2.20
C THR A 107 -4.84 -14.84 2.18
N GLN A 108 -5.37 -14.40 3.32
CA GLN A 108 -6.73 -13.89 3.42
C GLN A 108 -6.92 -12.63 2.56
N HIS A 109 -6.02 -11.68 2.66
CA HIS A 109 -6.01 -10.47 1.84
C HIS A 109 -6.00 -10.80 0.34
N LEU A 110 -5.12 -11.69 -0.10
CA LEU A 110 -5.05 -12.12 -1.51
C LEU A 110 -6.32 -12.81 -1.98
N ARG A 111 -6.98 -13.61 -1.13
CA ARG A 111 -8.27 -14.24 -1.46
C ARG A 111 -9.37 -13.21 -1.65
N GLU A 112 -9.45 -12.20 -0.77
CA GLU A 112 -10.42 -11.11 -0.87
C GLU A 112 -10.22 -10.32 -2.18
N LEU A 113 -9.00 -9.90 -2.48
CA LEU A 113 -8.69 -9.17 -3.71
C LEU A 113 -8.90 -10.02 -4.97
N LYS A 114 -8.54 -11.32 -4.94
CA LYS A 114 -8.75 -12.21 -6.09
C LYS A 114 -10.23 -12.39 -6.41
N LYS A 115 -11.08 -12.53 -5.39
CA LYS A 115 -12.54 -12.60 -5.57
C LYS A 115 -13.07 -11.30 -6.21
N LEU A 116 -12.58 -10.14 -5.78
CA LEU A 116 -12.93 -8.87 -6.41
C LEU A 116 -12.40 -8.76 -7.84
N GLY A 117 -11.22 -9.30 -8.12
CA GLY A 117 -10.67 -9.35 -9.46
C GLY A 117 -11.54 -10.14 -10.44
N GLU A 118 -12.20 -11.19 -9.97
CA GLU A 118 -13.20 -11.94 -10.77
C GLU A 118 -14.47 -11.12 -10.99
N GLU A 119 -14.94 -10.37 -9.99
CA GLU A 119 -16.14 -9.52 -10.05
C GLU A 119 -15.91 -8.28 -10.94
N PHE A 120 -14.77 -7.61 -10.81
CA PHE A 120 -14.44 -6.33 -11.44
C PHE A 120 -13.50 -6.45 -12.66
N ASN A 121 -13.17 -7.67 -13.06
CA ASN A 121 -12.33 -7.97 -14.21
C ASN A 121 -10.93 -7.36 -14.13
N PHE A 122 -10.25 -7.51 -13.00
CA PHE A 122 -8.85 -7.12 -12.84
C PHE A 122 -7.98 -8.31 -12.40
N ILE A 123 -6.68 -8.17 -12.59
CA ILE A 123 -5.66 -9.07 -12.07
C ILE A 123 -4.71 -8.32 -11.14
N LEU A 124 -4.06 -9.09 -10.27
CA LEU A 124 -3.00 -8.59 -9.39
C LEU A 124 -1.64 -9.05 -9.91
N LEU A 125 -0.71 -8.13 -10.06
CA LEU A 125 0.66 -8.43 -10.45
C LEU A 125 1.62 -8.02 -9.33
N GLY A 126 2.32 -9.00 -8.73
CA GLY A 126 3.37 -8.78 -7.75
C GLY A 126 4.75 -8.90 -8.39
N MET A 127 5.28 -7.80 -8.91
CA MET A 127 6.63 -7.73 -9.49
C MET A 127 7.35 -6.52 -8.93
N GLY A 128 8.64 -6.66 -8.69
CA GLY A 128 9.46 -5.55 -8.19
C GLY A 128 9.44 -4.32 -9.09
N VAL A 129 9.40 -4.53 -10.41
CA VAL A 129 9.23 -3.47 -11.43
C VAL A 129 8.32 -3.98 -12.51
N GLU A 130 7.36 -3.19 -12.94
CA GLU A 130 6.56 -3.49 -14.12
C GLU A 130 7.42 -3.25 -15.40
N PRO A 131 7.66 -4.26 -16.25
CA PRO A 131 8.68 -4.19 -17.30
C PRO A 131 8.18 -3.59 -18.62
N ASN A 132 6.88 -3.62 -18.91
CA ASN A 132 6.35 -3.36 -20.26
C ASN A 132 5.76 -1.98 -20.45
N LEU A 133 5.17 -1.40 -19.39
CA LEU A 133 4.44 -0.14 -19.47
C LEU A 133 5.38 1.05 -19.32
N THR A 134 5.02 2.13 -19.99
CA THR A 134 5.69 3.43 -19.83
C THR A 134 5.19 4.15 -18.56
N LEU A 135 5.92 5.16 -18.13
CA LEU A 135 5.53 5.95 -16.96
C LEU A 135 4.17 6.64 -17.14
N ASP A 136 3.83 7.07 -18.36
CA ASP A 136 2.61 7.80 -18.68
C ASP A 136 1.36 6.90 -18.69
N GLU A 137 1.53 5.60 -18.82
CA GLU A 137 0.44 4.63 -18.75
C GLU A 137 -0.03 4.35 -17.31
N PHE A 138 0.76 4.75 -16.31
CA PHE A 138 0.35 4.66 -14.92
C PHE A 138 -0.40 5.92 -14.47
N PRO A 139 -1.59 5.76 -13.85
CA PRO A 139 -2.33 6.89 -13.29
C PRO A 139 -1.59 7.45 -12.06
N TRP A 140 -2.05 8.61 -11.60
CA TRP A 140 -1.74 9.12 -10.27
C TRP A 140 -2.93 8.90 -9.34
N MET A 141 -2.67 8.35 -8.17
CA MET A 141 -3.70 8.27 -7.13
C MET A 141 -3.93 9.64 -6.49
N PRO A 142 -5.19 9.97 -6.15
CA PRO A 142 -5.59 11.32 -5.74
C PRO A 142 -5.25 11.62 -4.26
N LYS A 143 -3.99 11.39 -3.85
CA LYS A 143 -3.46 11.81 -2.54
C LYS A 143 -2.68 13.11 -2.69
N GLN A 144 -2.96 14.09 -1.84
CA GLN A 144 -2.31 15.40 -1.90
C GLN A 144 -0.78 15.30 -1.78
N ARG A 145 -0.26 14.43 -0.94
CA ARG A 145 1.19 14.21 -0.77
C ARG A 145 1.86 13.76 -2.08
N TYR A 146 1.15 13.06 -2.97
CA TYR A 146 1.73 12.56 -4.22
C TYR A 146 2.01 13.68 -5.23
N LYS A 147 1.21 14.74 -5.24
CA LYS A 147 1.48 15.94 -6.05
C LYS A 147 2.78 16.61 -5.63
N ILE A 148 2.99 16.76 -4.31
CA ILE A 148 4.23 17.33 -3.75
C ILE A 148 5.44 16.46 -4.11
N MET A 149 5.31 15.15 -3.95
CA MET A 149 6.37 14.18 -4.26
C MET A 149 6.68 14.16 -5.76
N GLU A 150 5.68 14.19 -6.63
CA GLU A 150 5.85 14.23 -8.09
C GLU A 150 6.70 15.41 -8.52
N GLU A 151 6.33 16.62 -8.07
CA GLU A 151 7.06 17.85 -8.38
C GLU A 151 8.50 17.83 -7.84
N TYR A 152 8.68 17.35 -6.63
CA TYR A 152 9.99 17.22 -6.01
C TYR A 152 10.88 16.21 -6.75
N MET A 153 10.38 15.01 -7.02
CA MET A 153 11.14 13.94 -7.67
C MET A 153 11.60 14.29 -9.08
N LYS A 154 10.79 15.05 -9.83
CA LYS A 154 11.18 15.57 -11.16
C LYS A 154 12.41 16.48 -11.10
N ARG A 155 12.63 17.19 -9.99
CA ARG A 155 13.74 18.14 -9.84
C ARG A 155 15.03 17.50 -9.34
N VAL A 156 14.93 16.44 -8.54
CA VAL A 156 16.09 15.88 -7.83
C VAL A 156 16.66 14.61 -8.47
N GLY A 157 15.99 14.05 -9.48
CA GLY A 157 16.47 12.86 -10.15
C GLY A 157 15.58 12.40 -11.30
N THR A 158 16.03 11.36 -12.00
CA THR A 158 15.35 10.83 -13.19
C THR A 158 14.52 9.58 -12.91
N GLN A 159 14.75 8.87 -11.79
CA GLN A 159 14.10 7.59 -11.49
C GLN A 159 13.01 7.68 -10.41
N GLY A 160 12.84 8.84 -9.76
CA GLY A 160 11.89 9.00 -8.66
C GLY A 160 10.45 8.64 -9.03
N GLN A 161 9.97 9.07 -10.19
CA GLN A 161 8.63 8.74 -10.66
C GLN A 161 8.48 7.27 -11.07
N HIS A 162 9.51 6.65 -11.62
CA HIS A 162 9.53 5.21 -11.89
C HIS A 162 9.40 4.41 -10.60
N MET A 163 10.16 4.79 -9.58
CA MET A 163 10.06 4.19 -8.25
C MET A 163 8.65 4.35 -7.66
N MET A 164 8.05 5.52 -7.76
CA MET A 164 6.72 5.78 -7.21
C MET A 164 5.60 5.01 -7.90
N LYS A 165 5.62 4.87 -9.23
CA LYS A 165 4.50 4.39 -10.02
C LYS A 165 4.67 2.97 -10.57
N ARG A 166 5.91 2.50 -10.78
CA ARG A 166 6.22 1.27 -11.51
C ARG A 166 6.86 0.19 -10.65
N THR A 167 6.89 0.36 -9.34
CA THR A 167 7.45 -0.65 -8.43
C THR A 167 6.41 -1.18 -7.46
N CYS A 168 6.57 -2.45 -7.08
CA CYS A 168 5.90 -3.04 -5.92
C CYS A 168 6.94 -3.67 -5.03
N THR A 169 6.82 -3.48 -3.73
CA THR A 169 7.71 -4.06 -2.73
C THR A 169 7.04 -5.17 -1.94
N ASN A 170 7.88 -6.03 -1.37
CA ASN A 170 7.56 -6.79 -0.17
C ASN A 170 8.50 -6.30 0.93
N GLN A 171 7.96 -5.84 2.03
CA GLN A 171 8.73 -5.33 3.16
C GLN A 171 8.43 -6.13 4.42
N VAL A 172 9.44 -6.33 5.24
CA VAL A 172 9.30 -6.94 6.57
C VAL A 172 9.73 -5.92 7.61
N ASN A 173 8.84 -5.64 8.56
CA ASN A 173 9.07 -4.78 9.71
C ASN A 173 9.29 -5.67 10.93
N ILE A 174 10.40 -5.50 11.60
CA ILE A 174 10.82 -6.34 12.75
C ILE A 174 11.03 -5.44 13.96
N ASP A 175 10.41 -5.81 15.07
CA ASP A 175 10.69 -5.18 16.35
C ASP A 175 12.11 -5.46 16.83
N TYR A 176 12.64 -4.61 17.68
CA TYR A 176 13.97 -4.73 18.27
C TYR A 176 13.93 -4.61 19.79
N SER A 177 14.95 -5.19 20.45
CA SER A 177 15.05 -5.28 21.93
C SER A 177 16.25 -4.53 22.52
N SER A 178 17.11 -3.94 21.70
CA SER A 178 18.28 -3.15 22.14
C SER A 178 18.86 -2.37 20.97
#